data_a1a5ae7b8c666e651309d776540938bb
#
_entry.id   a1a5ae7b8c666e651309d776540938bb
#
_cell.length_a   1.000
_cell.length_b   1.000
_cell.length_c   1.000
_cell.angle_alpha   90.00
_cell.angle_beta   90.00
_cell.angle_gamma   90.00
#
_symmetry.space_group_name_H-M   'P 1'
#
loop_
_entity.id
_entity.type
_entity.pdbx_description
1 polymer ?
#
loop_
_entity_poly.entity_id
_entity_poly.type
_entity_poly.pdbx_seq_one_letter_code
_entity_poly.pdbx_strand_id
1 'polypeptide(L)' 'MDKAAAIKQIRDVCNNVSRELMRIHPAVPALAEKEAQDEIFKTLFELTKQVEIIKKRLARLEAKDESPLL' A
#
# COMPACT_ATOMS: atom_id res chain seq x y z
N MET A 1 9.86 9.57 18.37
CA MET A 1 8.50 9.17 17.91
C MET A 1 8.09 7.94 18.66
N ASP A 2 6.93 7.95 19.27
CA ASP A 2 6.48 6.76 19.97
C ASP A 2 5.84 5.77 19.00
N LYS A 3 5.48 4.62 19.51
CA LYS A 3 4.99 3.53 18.68
C LYS A 3 3.66 3.90 17.98
N ALA A 4 2.76 4.54 18.71
CA ALA A 4 1.47 4.92 18.12
C ALA A 4 1.67 5.93 17.01
N ALA A 5 2.54 6.91 17.20
CA ALA A 5 2.83 7.90 16.17
C ALA A 5 3.50 7.25 14.96
N ALA A 6 4.37 6.28 15.20
CA ALA A 6 5.02 5.57 14.10
C ALA A 6 4.02 4.78 13.27
N ILE A 7 3.10 4.10 13.94
CA ILE A 7 2.05 3.33 13.24
C ILE A 7 1.21 4.25 12.38
N LYS A 8 0.81 5.39 12.94
CA LYS A 8 0.00 6.35 12.19
C LYS A 8 0.75 6.87 10.98
N GLN A 9 2.01 7.23 11.15
CA GLN A 9 2.81 7.75 10.04
C GLN A 9 2.96 6.72 8.92
N ILE A 10 3.25 5.47 9.28
CA ILE A 10 3.41 4.44 8.27
C ILE A 10 2.09 4.21 7.52
N ARG A 11 0.98 4.18 8.26
CA ARG A 11 -0.33 4.00 7.63
C ARG A 11 -0.65 5.16 6.68
N ASP A 12 -0.38 6.39 7.10
CA ASP A 12 -0.64 7.55 6.27
C ASP A 12 0.18 7.50 4.99
N VAL A 13 1.46 7.11 5.10
CA VAL A 13 2.32 6.97 3.93
C VAL A 13 1.81 5.87 3.01
N CYS A 14 1.38 4.73 3.56
CA CYS A 14 0.82 3.66 2.76
C CYS A 14 -0.41 4.13 1.98
N ASN A 15 -1.27 4.90 2.62
CA ASN A 15 -2.45 5.43 1.94
C ASN A 15 -2.07 6.40 0.83
N ASN A 16 -1.06 7.22 1.06
CA ASN A 16 -0.57 8.14 0.04
C ASN A 16 0.06 7.39 -1.13
N VAL A 17 0.84 6.35 -0.85
CA VAL A 17 1.43 5.52 -1.90
C VAL A 17 0.34 4.88 -2.75
N SER A 18 -0.69 4.32 -2.11
CA SER A 18 -1.80 3.70 -2.84
C SER A 18 -2.48 4.70 -3.77
N ARG A 19 -2.68 5.92 -3.28
CA ARG A 19 -3.30 6.98 -4.08
C ARG A 19 -2.44 7.34 -5.28
N GLU A 20 -1.12 7.45 -5.08
CA GLU A 20 -0.22 7.76 -6.17
C GLU A 20 -0.15 6.62 -7.19
N LEU A 21 -0.17 5.38 -6.72
CA LEU A 21 -0.17 4.23 -7.63
C LEU A 21 -1.40 4.24 -8.53
N MET A 22 -2.55 4.66 -8.00
CA MET A 22 -3.77 4.73 -8.79
C MET A 22 -3.68 5.74 -9.94
N ARG A 23 -2.81 6.71 -9.83
CA ARG A 23 -2.62 7.70 -10.88
C ARG A 23 -1.88 7.14 -12.09
N ILE A 24 -1.21 6.02 -11.92
CA ILE A 24 -0.52 5.37 -13.02
C ILE A 24 -1.51 4.67 -13.96
N HIS A 25 -2.57 4.09 -13.39
CA HIS A 25 -3.55 3.33 -14.18
C HIS A 25 -4.08 4.05 -15.41
N PRO A 26 -4.58 5.28 -15.29
CA PRO A 26 -5.14 5.95 -16.48
C PRO A 26 -4.09 6.37 -17.50
N ALA A 27 -2.82 6.41 -17.11
CA ALA A 27 -1.75 6.79 -18.04
C ALA A 27 -1.24 5.60 -18.85
N VAL A 28 -1.43 4.37 -18.36
CA VAL A 28 -0.90 3.18 -19.03
C VAL A 28 -1.41 3.01 -20.46
N PRO A 29 -2.71 3.19 -20.75
CA PRO A 29 -3.19 3.03 -22.12
C PRO A 29 -2.51 3.96 -23.12
N ALA A 30 -2.04 5.13 -22.69
CA ALA A 30 -1.40 6.08 -23.57
C ALA A 30 -0.04 5.61 -24.10
N LEU A 31 0.52 4.55 -23.50
CA LEU A 31 1.80 4.01 -23.93
C LEU A 31 1.70 3.33 -25.30
N ALA A 32 0.50 2.88 -25.65
CA ALA A 32 0.24 2.27 -26.96
C ALA A 32 1.14 1.07 -27.26
N GLU A 33 1.56 0.36 -26.25
CA GLU A 33 2.37 -0.85 -26.40
C GLU A 33 1.86 -1.89 -25.43
N LYS A 34 1.31 -2.96 -25.96
CA LYS A 34 0.62 -3.96 -25.15
C LYS A 34 1.54 -4.64 -24.13
N GLU A 35 2.74 -4.98 -24.53
CA GLU A 35 3.67 -5.68 -23.66
C GLU A 35 4.02 -4.82 -22.42
N ALA A 36 4.32 -3.56 -22.65
CA ALA A 36 4.62 -2.64 -21.55
C ALA A 36 3.40 -2.43 -20.68
N GLN A 37 2.21 -2.31 -21.28
CA GLN A 37 0.98 -2.14 -20.52
C GLN A 37 0.72 -3.32 -19.60
N ASP A 38 0.87 -4.54 -20.13
CA ASP A 38 0.63 -5.75 -19.35
C ASP A 38 1.62 -5.86 -18.18
N GLU A 39 2.87 -5.58 -18.45
CA GLU A 39 3.92 -5.65 -17.43
C GLU A 39 3.69 -4.62 -16.33
N ILE A 40 3.33 -3.41 -16.71
CA ILE A 40 3.10 -2.34 -15.73
C ILE A 40 1.88 -2.66 -14.87
N PHE A 41 0.77 -3.12 -15.47
CA PHE A 41 -0.40 -3.50 -14.70
C PHE A 41 -0.09 -4.62 -13.72
N LYS A 42 0.68 -5.62 -14.15
CA LYS A 42 1.06 -6.71 -13.28
C LYS A 42 1.90 -6.21 -12.11
N THR A 43 2.84 -5.32 -12.39
CA THR A 43 3.70 -4.77 -11.35
C THR A 43 2.91 -3.90 -10.38
N LEU A 44 1.97 -3.10 -10.90
CA LEU A 44 1.11 -2.29 -10.04
C LEU A 44 0.29 -3.16 -9.10
N PHE A 45 -0.21 -4.27 -9.60
CA PHE A 45 -0.97 -5.20 -8.78
C PHE A 45 -0.11 -5.73 -7.64
N GLU A 46 1.12 -6.11 -7.94
CA GLU A 46 2.05 -6.59 -6.93
C GLU A 46 2.40 -5.51 -5.91
N LEU A 47 2.64 -4.28 -6.36
CA LEU A 47 2.94 -3.17 -5.45
C LEU A 47 1.77 -2.91 -4.51
N THR A 48 0.55 -2.96 -5.04
CA THR A 48 -0.65 -2.77 -4.23
C THR A 48 -0.74 -3.84 -3.14
N LYS A 49 -0.42 -5.08 -3.50
CA LYS A 49 -0.41 -6.18 -2.53
C LYS A 49 0.64 -5.95 -1.44
N GLN A 50 1.82 -5.46 -1.82
CA GLN A 50 2.88 -5.20 -0.85
C GLN A 50 2.46 -4.12 0.14
N VAL A 51 1.83 -3.06 -0.35
CA VAL A 51 1.32 -2.01 0.53
C VAL A 51 0.29 -2.58 1.49
N GLU A 52 -0.61 -3.44 1.02
CA GLU A 52 -1.61 -4.05 1.88
C GLU A 52 -0.99 -4.94 2.95
N ILE A 53 0.11 -5.61 2.63
CA ILE A 53 0.82 -6.42 3.61
C ILE A 53 1.34 -5.55 4.76
N ILE A 54 1.89 -4.38 4.44
CA ILE A 54 2.35 -3.44 5.46
C ILE A 54 1.19 -3.03 6.35
N LYS A 55 0.06 -2.66 5.75
CA LYS A 55 -1.11 -2.20 6.50
C LYS A 55 -1.66 -3.31 7.39
N LYS A 56 -1.68 -4.53 6.90
CA LYS A 56 -2.14 -5.66 7.72
C LYS A 56 -1.23 -5.90 8.91
N ARG A 57 0.07 -5.74 8.70
CA ARG A 57 1.02 -5.91 9.79
C ARG A 57 0.80 -4.86 10.87
N LEU A 58 0.53 -3.62 10.45
CA LEU A 58 0.23 -2.55 11.39
C LEU A 58 -1.05 -2.83 12.17
N ALA A 59 -2.07 -3.33 11.49
CA ALA A 59 -3.33 -3.67 12.13
C ALA A 59 -3.14 -4.74 13.20
N ARG A 60 -2.32 -5.75 12.90
CA ARG A 60 -2.01 -6.79 13.88
C ARG A 60 -1.26 -6.22 15.08
N LEU A 61 -0.34 -5.33 14.82
CA LEU A 61 0.44 -4.72 15.88
C LEU A 61 -0.45 -3.89 16.80
N GLU A 62 -1.37 -3.13 16.24
CA GLU A 62 -2.33 -2.36 17.02
C GLU A 62 -3.23 -3.25 17.85
N ALA A 63 -3.75 -4.31 17.23
CA ALA A 63 -4.63 -5.23 17.93
C ALA A 63 -3.90 -5.90 19.10
N LYS A 64 -2.65 -6.22 18.91
CA LYS A 64 -1.84 -6.85 19.95
C LYS A 64 -1.66 -5.91 21.13
N ASP A 65 -1.42 -4.63 20.85
CA ASP A 65 -1.23 -3.64 21.90
C ASP A 65 -2.52 -3.35 22.65
N GLU A 66 -3.62 -3.35 21.94
CA GLU A 66 -4.93 -3.06 22.54
C GLU A 66 -5.55 -4.29 23.19
N SER A 67 -5.01 -5.44 22.93
CA SER A 67 -5.49 -6.69 23.48
C SER A 67 -5.15 -6.72 24.95
N PRO A 68 -6.04 -6.45 25.78
CA PRO A 68 -5.75 -6.40 27.20
C PRO A 68 -5.61 -7.78 27.69
N LEU A 69 -5.54 -8.05 27.85
CA LEU A 69 -5.44 -8.93 28.29
C LEU A 69 -6.25 -9.54 28.79
N LEU A 70 -6.61 -9.70 28.79
CA LEU A 70 -7.44 -10.14 29.20
C LEU A 70 -7.47 -10.80 29.84
#